data_f790c12a01f8a798525b92228fece2f5
#
_entry.id   f790c12a01f8a798525b92228fece2f5
#
_cell.length_a   1.000
_cell.length_b   1.000
_cell.length_c   1.000
_cell.angle_alpha   90.00
_cell.angle_beta   90.00
_cell.angle_gamma   90.00
#
_symmetry.space_group_name_H-M   'P 1'
#
loop_
_entity.id
_entity.type
_entity.pdbx_description
1 polymer ?
#
loop_
_entity_poly.entity_id
_entity_poly.type
_entity_poly.pdbx_seq_one_letter_code
_entity_poly.pdbx_strand_id
1 'polypeptide(L)'
;MSFMRISMLVIAAAVMLWTAVQASDVFDIVFKPRYGGEVVFSHGIHTSSPKIADNCPTCHEKIYKTKSKKPVTMAQMEKGKSCGACHGRIAFPLSACGRCHAIRTITFAVPYVGNVNFLHKPHTDKFPCDACHNKLFFPGRNPHATMAEMEKGKSCGACHRGQKAFALRDCSRCHLAGNLLMKVVNAGPVTFSHGFHTALYRCTDCHPKIFPLDYTTPRVSMNEMESGKSCGACHDDYTAFTIRENCVRCHDM
;
A
#
# COMPACT_ATOMS: atom_id res chain seq x y z
N MET A 1 -65.62 20.00 -33.20
CA MET A 1 -65.24 20.02 -31.77
C MET A 1 -64.28 18.89 -31.36
N SER A 2 -63.75 18.08 -32.26
CA SER A 2 -62.90 16.92 -31.93
C SER A 2 -61.40 17.23 -31.96
N PHE A 3 -60.93 18.17 -32.75
CA PHE A 3 -59.48 18.50 -32.92
C PHE A 3 -58.86 19.24 -31.72
N MET A 4 -59.67 19.96 -30.96
CA MET A 4 -59.15 20.78 -29.82
C MET A 4 -58.88 19.97 -28.56
N ARG A 5 -59.52 18.79 -28.41
CA ARG A 5 -59.30 17.91 -27.25
C ARG A 5 -58.04 17.05 -27.37
N ILE A 6 -57.60 16.74 -28.58
CA ILE A 6 -56.35 15.95 -28.80
C ILE A 6 -55.11 16.78 -28.53
N SER A 7 -55.12 18.07 -28.87
CA SER A 7 -53.98 18.98 -28.62
C SER A 7 -53.73 19.23 -27.12
N MET A 8 -54.80 19.30 -26.29
CA MET A 8 -54.65 19.50 -24.85
C MET A 8 -54.09 18.25 -24.13
N LEU A 9 -54.43 17.06 -24.56
CA LEU A 9 -53.88 15.82 -24.00
C LEU A 9 -52.43 15.60 -24.36
N VAL A 10 -52.01 15.96 -25.55
CA VAL A 10 -50.60 15.86 -25.97
C VAL A 10 -49.70 16.89 -25.24
N ILE A 11 -50.21 18.09 -24.99
CA ILE A 11 -49.49 19.11 -24.23
C ILE A 11 -49.37 18.71 -22.75
N ALA A 12 -50.42 18.14 -22.14
CA ALA A 12 -50.38 17.65 -20.77
C ALA A 12 -49.44 16.45 -20.60
N ALA A 13 -49.35 15.53 -21.55
CA ALA A 13 -48.40 14.43 -21.54
C ALA A 13 -46.92 14.92 -21.74
N ALA A 14 -46.69 15.93 -22.58
CA ALA A 14 -45.38 16.53 -22.76
C ALA A 14 -44.89 17.32 -21.53
N VAL A 15 -45.81 17.97 -20.80
CA VAL A 15 -45.46 18.68 -19.54
C VAL A 15 -45.21 17.67 -18.41
N MET A 16 -45.90 16.56 -18.37
CA MET A 16 -45.62 15.52 -17.36
C MET A 16 -44.31 14.76 -17.60
N LEU A 17 -43.79 14.71 -18.83
CA LEU A 17 -42.52 14.12 -19.14
C LEU A 17 -41.33 15.04 -18.81
N TRP A 18 -41.55 16.33 -18.59
CA TRP A 18 -40.49 17.28 -18.30
C TRP A 18 -40.22 17.48 -16.80
N THR A 19 -41.05 16.95 -15.92
CA THR A 19 -40.84 17.06 -14.46
C THR A 19 -40.01 15.93 -13.86
N ALA A 20 -39.57 14.98 -14.65
CA ALA A 20 -38.61 13.96 -14.23
C ALA A 20 -37.18 14.35 -14.64
N VAL A 21 -36.76 15.59 -14.35
CA VAL A 21 -35.33 15.89 -14.26
C VAL A 21 -34.82 15.22 -12.99
N GLN A 22 -34.22 14.10 -13.23
CA GLN A 22 -33.73 13.20 -12.20
C GLN A 22 -32.65 13.89 -11.38
N ALA A 23 -32.74 13.81 -10.07
CA ALA A 23 -31.70 14.13 -9.10
C ALA A 23 -30.46 13.20 -9.24
N SER A 24 -30.27 12.55 -10.41
CA SER A 24 -29.27 11.50 -10.67
C SER A 24 -27.91 11.99 -11.15
N ASP A 25 -27.72 13.29 -11.41
CA ASP A 25 -26.46 13.81 -11.96
C ASP A 25 -25.61 14.59 -10.97
N VAL A 26 -25.76 14.32 -9.69
CA VAL A 26 -24.87 14.90 -8.68
C VAL A 26 -23.66 13.99 -8.52
N PHE A 27 -22.55 14.39 -9.13
CA PHE A 27 -21.32 13.61 -9.17
C PHE A 27 -20.73 13.35 -7.78
N ASP A 28 -20.11 12.18 -7.61
CA ASP A 28 -19.29 11.88 -6.46
C ASP A 28 -18.09 12.83 -6.37
N ILE A 29 -17.73 13.23 -5.18
CA ILE A 29 -16.61 14.15 -4.93
C ILE A 29 -15.44 13.34 -4.39
N VAL A 30 -14.30 13.40 -5.08
CA VAL A 30 -13.05 12.80 -4.62
C VAL A 30 -12.23 13.84 -3.88
N PHE A 31 -12.11 13.67 -2.57
CA PHE A 31 -11.18 14.44 -1.76
C PHE A 31 -9.82 13.76 -1.75
N LYS A 32 -8.76 14.56 -1.96
CA LYS A 32 -7.37 14.12 -1.89
C LYS A 32 -6.70 14.77 -0.68
N PRO A 33 -6.94 14.24 0.53
CA PRO A 33 -6.26 14.76 1.71
C PRO A 33 -4.76 14.55 1.58
N ARG A 34 -3.98 15.39 2.23
CA ARG A 34 -2.51 15.30 2.19
C ARG A 34 -2.01 13.91 2.64
N TYR A 35 -2.76 13.27 3.52
CA TYR A 35 -2.47 11.95 4.08
C TYR A 35 -3.74 11.12 4.22
N GLY A 36 -3.60 9.80 4.29
CA GLY A 36 -4.72 8.89 4.55
C GLY A 36 -5.46 8.39 3.30
N GLY A 37 -4.88 8.57 2.10
CA GLY A 37 -5.48 8.12 0.84
C GLY A 37 -6.66 8.98 0.38
N GLU A 38 -7.26 8.63 -0.72
CA GLU A 38 -8.41 9.34 -1.27
C GLU A 38 -9.68 9.03 -0.47
N VAL A 39 -10.55 10.02 -0.36
CA VAL A 39 -11.88 9.88 0.25
C VAL A 39 -12.92 10.23 -0.80
N VAL A 40 -13.81 9.28 -1.09
CA VAL A 40 -14.91 9.49 -2.03
C VAL A 40 -16.17 9.81 -1.24
N PHE A 41 -16.75 10.96 -1.49
CA PHE A 41 -18.07 11.34 -1.00
C PHE A 41 -19.08 11.09 -2.10
N SER A 42 -19.99 10.15 -1.87
CA SER A 42 -21.07 9.86 -2.79
C SER A 42 -22.32 10.64 -2.42
N HIS A 43 -22.72 11.58 -3.27
CA HIS A 43 -23.98 12.28 -3.12
C HIS A 43 -25.17 11.31 -3.15
N GLY A 44 -25.14 10.34 -4.08
CA GLY A 44 -26.23 9.37 -4.22
C GLY A 44 -26.52 8.61 -2.93
N ILE A 45 -25.48 8.12 -2.22
CA ILE A 45 -25.65 7.43 -0.93
C ILE A 45 -26.23 8.36 0.14
N HIS A 46 -25.84 9.64 0.13
CA HIS A 46 -26.29 10.58 1.15
C HIS A 46 -27.70 11.08 0.89
N THR A 47 -28.03 11.44 -0.35
CA THR A 47 -29.35 11.96 -0.72
C THR A 47 -30.44 10.88 -0.65
N SER A 48 -30.10 9.63 -0.96
CA SER A 48 -31.04 8.51 -0.81
C SER A 48 -31.27 8.09 0.65
N SER A 49 -30.48 8.61 1.59
CA SER A 49 -30.68 8.30 3.01
C SER A 49 -31.98 8.90 3.54
N PRO A 50 -32.86 8.13 4.22
CA PRO A 50 -34.09 8.67 4.80
C PRO A 50 -33.88 9.80 5.81
N LYS A 51 -32.67 9.90 6.38
CA LYS A 51 -32.30 10.96 7.32
C LYS A 51 -32.03 12.30 6.65
N ILE A 52 -31.76 12.32 5.35
CA ILE A 52 -31.46 13.50 4.54
C ILE A 52 -32.57 13.74 3.52
N ALA A 53 -33.09 12.69 2.87
CA ALA A 53 -34.24 12.69 1.99
C ALA A 53 -34.24 13.84 0.97
N ASP A 54 -33.21 13.92 0.15
CA ASP A 54 -33.01 14.98 -0.89
C ASP A 54 -33.04 16.43 -0.38
N ASN A 55 -32.87 16.64 0.93
CA ASN A 55 -32.81 17.95 1.51
C ASN A 55 -31.41 18.59 1.33
N CYS A 56 -31.15 19.12 0.17
CA CYS A 56 -29.88 19.76 -0.19
C CYS A 56 -29.44 20.87 0.79
N PRO A 57 -30.32 21.75 1.29
CA PRO A 57 -29.98 22.79 2.27
C PRO A 57 -29.41 22.26 3.59
N THR A 58 -29.76 21.03 3.98
CA THR A 58 -29.19 20.40 5.19
C THR A 58 -27.67 20.39 5.18
N CYS A 59 -27.07 20.15 4.01
CA CYS A 59 -25.63 20.16 3.84
C CYS A 59 -25.13 21.52 3.34
N HIS A 60 -25.72 22.04 2.26
CA HIS A 60 -25.17 23.17 1.51
C HIS A 60 -25.34 24.56 2.15
N GLU A 61 -26.28 24.71 3.05
CA GLU A 61 -26.44 25.97 3.80
C GLU A 61 -25.83 25.91 5.19
N LYS A 62 -25.97 24.76 5.87
CA LYS A 62 -25.61 24.60 7.28
C LYS A 62 -24.17 24.13 7.51
N ILE A 63 -23.71 23.18 6.68
CA ILE A 63 -22.43 22.50 6.89
C ILE A 63 -21.39 22.96 5.87
N TYR A 64 -21.76 22.99 4.59
CA TYR A 64 -20.87 23.32 3.48
C TYR A 64 -21.37 24.57 2.76
N LYS A 65 -20.64 25.64 2.88
CA LYS A 65 -20.85 26.81 2.00
C LYS A 65 -20.26 26.51 0.62
N THR A 66 -21.06 26.58 -0.42
CA THR A 66 -20.72 26.19 -1.81
C THR A 66 -19.43 26.83 -2.34
N LYS A 67 -19.03 27.97 -1.78
CA LYS A 67 -17.82 28.72 -2.19
C LYS A 67 -16.60 28.49 -1.28
N SER A 68 -16.72 27.75 -0.17
CA SER A 68 -15.62 27.56 0.77
C SER A 68 -14.87 26.26 0.50
N LYS A 69 -13.63 26.36 0.03
CA LYS A 69 -12.71 25.22 -0.20
C LYS A 69 -11.73 24.96 0.97
N LYS A 70 -12.03 25.45 2.18
CA LYS A 70 -11.12 25.25 3.31
C LYS A 70 -11.12 23.77 3.74
N PRO A 71 -9.98 23.10 3.73
CA PRO A 71 -9.87 21.71 4.20
C PRO A 71 -10.19 21.66 5.69
N VAL A 72 -10.91 20.63 6.11
CA VAL A 72 -11.26 20.36 7.51
C VAL A 72 -10.44 19.18 8.00
N THR A 73 -9.78 19.32 9.14
CA THR A 73 -8.98 18.27 9.75
C THR A 73 -9.86 17.25 10.50
N MET A 74 -9.34 16.04 10.74
CA MET A 74 -10.03 15.03 11.55
C MET A 74 -10.40 15.57 12.94
N ALA A 75 -9.49 16.28 13.61
CA ALA A 75 -9.76 16.90 14.90
C ALA A 75 -10.90 17.94 14.88
N GLN A 76 -11.12 18.58 13.74
CA GLN A 76 -12.26 19.47 13.56
C GLN A 76 -13.56 18.70 13.27
N MET A 77 -13.46 17.56 12.57
CA MET A 77 -14.60 16.65 12.34
C MET A 77 -15.06 16.04 13.68
N GLU A 78 -14.16 15.64 14.56
CA GLU A 78 -14.47 15.17 15.91
C GLU A 78 -15.24 16.22 16.73
N LYS A 79 -14.99 17.51 16.47
CA LYS A 79 -15.74 18.63 17.04
C LYS A 79 -17.05 18.95 16.29
N GLY A 80 -17.49 18.08 15.37
CA GLY A 80 -18.74 18.21 14.64
C GLY A 80 -18.71 19.10 13.41
N LYS A 81 -17.53 19.44 12.87
CA LYS A 81 -17.42 20.19 11.61
C LYS A 81 -17.44 19.25 10.40
N SER A 82 -17.95 19.73 9.26
CA SER A 82 -17.95 18.97 7.99
C SER A 82 -18.64 17.62 8.15
N CYS A 83 -18.03 16.52 7.70
CA CYS A 83 -18.55 15.16 7.82
C CYS A 83 -18.90 14.78 9.26
N GLY A 84 -18.16 15.31 10.24
CA GLY A 84 -18.39 15.10 11.67
C GLY A 84 -19.68 15.72 12.22
N ALA A 85 -20.40 16.53 11.45
CA ALA A 85 -21.73 17.00 11.82
C ALA A 85 -22.73 15.85 11.98
N CYS A 86 -22.55 14.79 11.19
CA CYS A 86 -23.42 13.60 11.19
C CYS A 86 -22.65 12.33 11.60
N HIS A 87 -21.45 12.13 11.06
CA HIS A 87 -20.63 10.95 11.36
C HIS A 87 -20.07 11.02 12.79
N GLY A 88 -20.32 9.94 13.55
CA GLY A 88 -20.04 9.89 14.99
C GLY A 88 -21.22 10.27 15.88
N ARG A 89 -22.38 10.69 15.30
CA ARG A 89 -23.60 11.05 16.03
C ARG A 89 -24.81 10.27 15.54
N ILE A 90 -25.18 10.46 14.27
CA ILE A 90 -26.37 9.85 13.64
C ILE A 90 -26.02 8.88 12.50
N ALA A 91 -24.74 8.84 12.11
CA ALA A 91 -24.19 7.92 11.13
C ALA A 91 -23.00 7.15 11.75
N PHE A 92 -22.34 6.28 10.97
CA PHE A 92 -21.22 5.49 11.47
C PHE A 92 -20.12 6.36 12.10
N PRO A 93 -19.38 5.83 13.09
CA PRO A 93 -18.42 6.62 13.86
C PRO A 93 -17.20 7.02 13.02
N LEU A 94 -16.59 8.15 13.35
CA LEU A 94 -15.36 8.64 12.72
C LEU A 94 -14.16 7.69 12.93
N SER A 95 -14.21 6.83 13.93
CA SER A 95 -13.21 5.78 14.18
C SER A 95 -13.24 4.66 13.15
N ALA A 96 -14.32 4.54 12.37
CA ALA A 96 -14.42 3.60 11.25
C ALA A 96 -13.67 4.11 10.02
N CYS A 97 -12.36 4.33 10.15
CA CYS A 97 -11.49 5.04 9.21
C CYS A 97 -11.58 4.51 7.77
N GLY A 98 -11.60 3.19 7.59
CA GLY A 98 -11.69 2.55 6.27
C GLY A 98 -13.03 2.74 5.54
N ARG A 99 -14.04 3.31 6.21
CA ARG A 99 -15.30 3.69 5.56
C ARG A 99 -15.16 4.92 4.68
N CYS A 100 -14.15 5.74 4.97
CA CYS A 100 -13.87 6.97 4.23
C CYS A 100 -12.52 6.90 3.51
N HIS A 101 -11.47 6.44 4.20
CA HIS A 101 -10.13 6.41 3.67
C HIS A 101 -9.83 5.12 2.89
N ALA A 102 -9.37 5.27 1.65
CA ALA A 102 -8.92 4.13 0.86
C ALA A 102 -7.60 3.59 1.41
N ILE A 103 -7.66 2.36 1.93
CA ILE A 103 -6.51 1.68 2.50
C ILE A 103 -5.77 0.94 1.37
N ARG A 104 -4.51 1.30 1.13
CA ARG A 104 -3.68 0.73 0.06
C ARG A 104 -2.48 -0.03 0.63
N THR A 105 -1.95 -0.96 -0.15
CA THR A 105 -0.61 -1.51 0.08
C THR A 105 0.43 -0.40 -0.03
N ILE A 106 1.41 -0.40 0.88
CA ILE A 106 2.53 0.52 0.85
C ILE A 106 3.77 -0.27 0.43
N THR A 107 4.42 0.17 -0.63
CA THR A 107 5.71 -0.39 -1.05
C THR A 107 6.84 0.52 -0.55
N PHE A 108 7.70 -0.03 0.28
CA PHE A 108 8.94 0.62 0.69
C PHE A 108 10.04 0.17 -0.25
N ALA A 109 10.61 1.11 -0.99
CA ALA A 109 11.82 0.86 -1.76
C ALA A 109 13.00 0.79 -0.78
N VAL A 110 13.54 -0.41 -0.60
CA VAL A 110 14.72 -0.63 0.25
C VAL A 110 15.91 -0.89 -0.68
N PRO A 111 16.86 0.03 -0.74
CA PRO A 111 18.05 -0.16 -1.57
C PRO A 111 18.72 -1.51 -1.24
N TYR A 112 19.14 -2.23 -2.27
CA TYR A 112 19.97 -3.44 -2.22
C TYR A 112 19.31 -4.71 -1.67
N VAL A 113 18.20 -4.63 -0.95
CA VAL A 113 17.60 -5.78 -0.24
C VAL A 113 16.21 -6.14 -0.79
N GLY A 114 15.80 -5.50 -1.88
CA GLY A 114 14.47 -5.67 -2.46
C GLY A 114 13.37 -4.86 -1.77
N ASN A 115 12.29 -4.66 -2.46
CA ASN A 115 11.16 -3.89 -1.96
C ASN A 115 10.43 -4.64 -0.83
N VAL A 116 9.93 -3.88 0.14
CA VAL A 116 9.07 -4.38 1.20
C VAL A 116 7.65 -3.89 0.97
N ASN A 117 6.72 -4.82 0.82
CA ASN A 117 5.30 -4.53 0.68
C ASN A 117 4.57 -4.66 2.02
N PHE A 118 4.11 -3.55 2.55
CA PHE A 118 3.26 -3.55 3.72
C PHE A 118 1.79 -3.65 3.31
N LEU A 119 1.19 -4.78 3.64
CA LEU A 119 -0.23 -5.05 3.43
C LEU A 119 -1.00 -4.64 4.68
N HIS A 120 -1.87 -3.64 4.57
CA HIS A 120 -2.71 -3.24 5.70
C HIS A 120 -3.68 -4.35 6.15
N LYS A 121 -4.28 -5.07 5.20
CA LYS A 121 -5.35 -6.03 5.51
C LYS A 121 -4.98 -7.06 6.58
N PRO A 122 -3.85 -7.79 6.53
CA PRO A 122 -3.50 -8.75 7.57
C PRO A 122 -3.31 -8.12 8.96
N HIS A 123 -3.06 -6.81 9.03
CA HIS A 123 -2.90 -6.05 10.27
C HIS A 123 -4.24 -5.52 10.77
N THR A 124 -5.05 -4.95 9.88
CA THR A 124 -6.36 -4.38 10.23
C THR A 124 -7.41 -5.44 10.57
N ASP A 125 -7.23 -6.68 10.14
CA ASP A 125 -8.06 -7.82 10.56
C ASP A 125 -7.83 -8.17 12.05
N LYS A 126 -6.71 -7.73 12.65
CA LYS A 126 -6.31 -8.05 14.03
C LYS A 126 -6.28 -6.84 14.95
N PHE A 127 -6.06 -5.67 14.42
CA PHE A 127 -5.84 -4.46 15.21
C PHE A 127 -6.61 -3.27 14.66
N PRO A 128 -7.16 -2.41 15.51
CA PRO A 128 -7.76 -1.16 15.07
C PRO A 128 -6.69 -0.19 14.53
N CYS A 129 -7.10 0.77 13.73
CA CYS A 129 -6.20 1.69 13.03
C CYS A 129 -5.31 2.50 14.00
N ASP A 130 -5.85 2.91 15.12
CA ASP A 130 -5.17 3.71 16.15
C ASP A 130 -4.16 2.89 16.98
N ALA A 131 -4.15 1.56 16.86
CA ALA A 131 -3.10 0.73 17.45
C ALA A 131 -1.73 1.05 16.85
N CYS A 132 -1.70 1.45 15.58
CA CYS A 132 -0.49 1.83 14.86
C CYS A 132 -0.42 3.34 14.61
N HIS A 133 -1.50 3.92 14.07
CA HIS A 133 -1.53 5.34 13.73
C HIS A 133 -1.58 6.24 14.96
N ASN A 134 -0.85 7.35 14.88
CA ASN A 134 -0.63 8.32 15.97
C ASN A 134 0.25 7.82 17.14
N LYS A 135 0.74 6.57 17.09
CA LYS A 135 1.68 6.01 18.08
C LYS A 135 2.99 5.57 17.45
N LEU A 136 2.92 4.64 16.51
CA LEU A 136 4.09 4.10 15.80
C LEU A 136 4.29 4.77 14.44
N PHE A 137 3.20 5.04 13.74
CA PHE A 137 3.19 5.61 12.41
C PHE A 137 2.20 6.75 12.32
N PHE A 138 2.63 7.87 11.81
CA PHE A 138 1.73 8.96 11.47
C PHE A 138 1.13 8.73 10.08
N PRO A 139 -0.14 9.12 9.84
CA PRO A 139 -0.68 9.14 8.49
C PRO A 139 0.17 10.05 7.60
N GLY A 140 0.91 9.47 6.65
CA GLY A 140 1.80 10.22 5.78
C GLY A 140 3.23 9.70 5.78
N ARG A 141 4.18 10.62 5.61
CA ARG A 141 5.60 10.27 5.55
C ARG A 141 6.16 10.04 6.96
N ASN A 142 6.66 8.83 7.19
CA ASN A 142 7.34 8.47 8.41
C ASN A 142 8.85 8.39 8.14
N PRO A 143 9.72 8.66 9.13
CA PRO A 143 11.15 8.41 9.00
C PRO A 143 11.40 6.92 8.76
N HIS A 144 12.37 6.62 7.91
CA HIS A 144 12.81 5.24 7.70
C HIS A 144 13.51 4.74 8.97
N ALA A 145 13.06 3.61 9.48
CA ALA A 145 13.77 2.92 10.55
C ALA A 145 14.73 1.90 9.95
N THR A 146 15.95 1.88 10.44
CA THR A 146 16.94 0.85 10.11
C THR A 146 16.60 -0.48 10.78
N MET A 147 17.17 -1.58 10.29
CA MET A 147 17.01 -2.89 10.96
C MET A 147 17.45 -2.84 12.42
N ALA A 148 18.56 -2.21 12.73
CA ALA A 148 19.05 -2.04 14.09
C ALA A 148 18.08 -1.24 15.00
N GLU A 149 17.36 -0.28 14.44
CA GLU A 149 16.31 0.44 15.18
C GLU A 149 15.05 -0.40 15.35
N MET A 150 14.70 -1.22 14.36
CA MET A 150 13.60 -2.17 14.47
C MET A 150 13.89 -3.24 15.53
N GLU A 151 15.12 -3.73 15.63
CA GLU A 151 15.55 -4.64 16.70
C GLU A 151 15.40 -4.02 18.09
N LYS A 152 15.58 -2.70 18.21
CA LYS A 152 15.30 -1.94 19.42
C LYS A 152 13.80 -1.62 19.64
N GLY A 153 12.92 -2.09 18.74
CA GLY A 153 11.48 -1.98 18.88
C GLY A 153 10.85 -0.76 18.23
N LYS A 154 11.55 -0.08 17.36
CA LYS A 154 10.95 0.97 16.54
C LYS A 154 10.22 0.40 15.34
N SER A 155 9.26 1.14 14.80
CA SER A 155 8.57 0.79 13.55
C SER A 155 7.99 -0.64 13.58
N CYS A 156 8.21 -1.44 12.53
CA CYS A 156 7.74 -2.83 12.44
C CYS A 156 8.24 -3.68 13.62
N GLY A 157 9.44 -3.39 14.14
CA GLY A 157 10.03 -4.05 15.28
C GLY A 157 9.26 -3.91 16.60
N ALA A 158 8.30 -2.99 16.71
CA ALA A 158 7.44 -2.90 17.87
C ALA A 158 6.58 -4.16 18.10
N CYS A 159 6.31 -4.91 17.04
CA CYS A 159 5.52 -6.15 17.08
C CYS A 159 6.28 -7.36 16.53
N HIS A 160 7.12 -7.17 15.49
CA HIS A 160 7.82 -8.25 14.81
C HIS A 160 9.12 -8.66 15.53
N ARG A 161 8.97 -9.32 16.72
CA ARG A 161 10.08 -9.83 17.55
C ARG A 161 9.95 -11.31 17.86
N GLY A 162 9.06 -12.02 17.17
CA GLY A 162 8.85 -13.44 17.42
C GLY A 162 7.88 -13.76 18.56
N GLN A 163 7.26 -12.76 19.20
CA GLN A 163 6.26 -12.94 20.26
C GLN A 163 4.84 -12.62 19.77
N LYS A 164 4.65 -11.39 19.30
CA LYS A 164 3.35 -10.92 18.77
C LYS A 164 3.16 -11.23 17.30
N ALA A 165 4.26 -11.27 16.55
CA ALA A 165 4.33 -11.60 15.15
C ALA A 165 5.65 -12.33 14.85
N PHE A 166 5.85 -12.78 13.60
CA PHE A 166 7.11 -13.38 13.17
C PHE A 166 8.30 -12.46 13.48
N ALA A 167 9.48 -13.05 13.64
CA ALA A 167 10.67 -12.31 14.04
C ALA A 167 11.30 -11.55 12.86
N LEU A 168 12.05 -10.48 13.17
CA LEU A 168 12.81 -9.71 12.15
C LEU A 168 13.88 -10.54 11.44
N ARG A 169 14.36 -11.63 12.08
CA ARG A 169 15.30 -12.56 11.45
C ARG A 169 14.71 -13.39 10.31
N ASP A 170 13.38 -13.42 10.19
CA ASP A 170 12.68 -14.10 9.10
C ASP A 170 12.64 -13.15 7.87
N CYS A 171 13.80 -12.86 7.31
CA CYS A 171 14.02 -11.80 6.33
C CYS A 171 13.10 -11.85 5.11
N SER A 172 12.88 -13.04 4.57
CA SER A 172 12.03 -13.28 3.40
C SER A 172 10.54 -12.98 3.63
N ARG A 173 10.12 -12.80 4.88
CA ARG A 173 8.74 -12.38 5.21
C ARG A 173 8.48 -10.93 4.85
N CYS A 174 9.51 -10.14 4.71
CA CYS A 174 9.45 -8.72 4.35
C CYS A 174 10.19 -8.43 3.05
N HIS A 175 11.41 -8.93 2.91
CA HIS A 175 12.27 -8.67 1.76
C HIS A 175 12.06 -9.73 0.68
N LEU A 176 11.73 -9.27 -0.53
CA LEU A 176 11.60 -10.14 -1.71
C LEU A 176 12.92 -10.14 -2.46
N ALA A 177 13.74 -11.14 -2.23
CA ALA A 177 14.99 -11.33 -2.96
C ALA A 177 14.68 -11.93 -4.34
N GLY A 178 14.91 -11.16 -5.38
CA GLY A 178 14.79 -11.58 -6.78
C GLY A 178 16.06 -12.26 -7.32
N ASN A 179 16.02 -12.74 -8.56
CA ASN A 179 17.19 -13.20 -9.26
C ASN A 179 18.13 -12.02 -9.56
N LEU A 180 19.43 -12.25 -9.49
CA LEU A 180 20.46 -11.26 -9.84
C LEU A 180 21.09 -11.66 -11.18
N LEU A 181 21.06 -10.74 -12.14
CA LEU A 181 21.76 -10.88 -13.40
C LEU A 181 23.11 -10.16 -13.30
N MET A 182 24.17 -10.94 -13.34
CA MET A 182 25.54 -10.44 -13.31
C MET A 182 26.12 -10.46 -14.72
N LYS A 183 26.47 -9.28 -15.23
CA LYS A 183 27.16 -9.16 -16.53
C LYS A 183 28.63 -9.51 -16.36
N VAL A 184 29.08 -10.53 -17.05
CA VAL A 184 30.47 -10.98 -17.06
C VAL A 184 31.08 -10.69 -18.43
N VAL A 185 32.26 -10.10 -18.43
CA VAL A 185 32.98 -9.79 -19.68
C VAL A 185 33.58 -11.08 -20.23
N ASN A 186 33.35 -11.37 -21.53
CA ASN A 186 33.91 -12.49 -22.28
C ASN A 186 33.45 -13.92 -21.87
N ALA A 187 32.43 -14.03 -20.99
CA ALA A 187 31.99 -15.36 -20.54
C ALA A 187 30.46 -15.50 -20.43
N GLY A 188 29.71 -14.61 -21.04
CA GLY A 188 28.25 -14.57 -20.91
C GLY A 188 27.76 -14.16 -19.51
N PRO A 189 26.51 -13.72 -19.40
CA PRO A 189 25.93 -13.31 -18.11
C PRO A 189 25.73 -14.49 -17.17
N VAL A 190 25.72 -14.22 -15.87
CA VAL A 190 25.40 -15.21 -14.84
C VAL A 190 24.12 -14.79 -14.12
N THR A 191 23.14 -15.69 -14.06
CA THR A 191 21.92 -15.50 -13.30
C THR A 191 22.01 -16.22 -11.96
N PHE A 192 22.10 -15.47 -10.86
CA PHE A 192 22.03 -16.02 -9.53
C PHE A 192 20.57 -16.06 -9.03
N SER A 193 20.07 -17.25 -8.73
CA SER A 193 18.72 -17.45 -8.21
C SER A 193 18.71 -17.47 -6.69
N HIS A 194 18.26 -16.41 -6.06
CA HIS A 194 18.01 -16.41 -4.62
C HIS A 194 17.00 -17.49 -4.24
N GLY A 195 15.94 -17.69 -5.04
CA GLY A 195 14.91 -18.69 -4.74
C GLY A 195 15.45 -20.08 -4.56
N PHE A 196 16.40 -20.50 -5.43
CA PHE A 196 17.05 -21.81 -5.32
C PHE A 196 17.90 -21.92 -4.04
N HIS A 197 18.75 -20.92 -3.78
CA HIS A 197 19.66 -20.95 -2.64
C HIS A 197 18.94 -20.80 -1.28
N THR A 198 17.92 -19.94 -1.20
CA THR A 198 17.15 -19.74 0.02
C THR A 198 16.21 -20.88 0.37
N ALA A 199 15.97 -21.81 -0.56
CA ALA A 199 15.31 -23.08 -0.27
C ALA A 199 16.21 -24.03 0.57
N LEU A 200 17.53 -23.83 0.51
CA LEU A 200 18.53 -24.69 1.16
C LEU A 200 19.23 -23.99 2.35
N TYR A 201 19.44 -22.68 2.25
CA TYR A 201 20.24 -21.91 3.19
C TYR A 201 19.49 -20.69 3.72
N ARG A 202 19.89 -20.18 4.88
CA ARG A 202 19.38 -18.95 5.47
C ARG A 202 20.07 -17.74 4.83
N CYS A 203 19.42 -16.60 4.83
CA CYS A 203 20.02 -15.35 4.35
C CYS A 203 21.35 -15.03 5.05
N THR A 204 21.42 -15.32 6.35
CA THR A 204 22.61 -15.07 7.21
C THR A 204 23.79 -16.00 6.93
N ASP A 205 23.60 -17.09 6.21
CA ASP A 205 24.70 -17.99 5.83
C ASP A 205 25.57 -17.36 4.76
N CYS A 206 24.99 -16.47 3.95
CA CYS A 206 25.67 -15.70 2.91
C CYS A 206 25.90 -14.23 3.31
N HIS A 207 24.90 -13.60 3.95
CA HIS A 207 24.94 -12.17 4.28
C HIS A 207 25.19 -11.90 5.77
N PRO A 208 26.03 -10.91 6.14
CA PRO A 208 26.93 -10.12 5.28
C PRO A 208 28.30 -10.76 5.06
N LYS A 209 28.52 -12.00 5.51
CA LYS A 209 29.87 -12.62 5.61
C LYS A 209 30.53 -12.83 4.26
N ILE A 210 29.82 -13.45 3.31
CA ILE A 210 30.31 -13.75 1.98
C ILE A 210 29.96 -12.60 1.03
N PHE A 211 28.71 -12.14 1.12
CA PHE A 211 28.15 -11.06 0.30
C PHE A 211 27.60 -9.95 1.18
N PRO A 212 28.19 -8.75 1.17
CA PRO A 212 27.59 -7.58 1.80
C PRO A 212 26.18 -7.29 1.27
N LEU A 213 25.39 -6.60 2.08
CA LEU A 213 24.03 -6.17 1.69
C LEU A 213 24.04 -4.79 1.00
N ASP A 214 25.07 -4.54 0.19
CA ASP A 214 25.23 -3.29 -0.56
C ASP A 214 25.90 -3.55 -1.92
N TYR A 215 25.98 -2.53 -2.77
CA TYR A 215 26.66 -2.64 -4.06
C TYR A 215 28.19 -2.55 -3.97
N THR A 216 28.74 -2.53 -2.79
CA THR A 216 30.21 -2.42 -2.61
C THR A 216 30.90 -3.78 -2.74
N THR A 217 30.13 -4.86 -2.98
CA THR A 217 30.74 -6.18 -3.23
C THR A 217 31.68 -6.11 -4.42
N PRO A 218 33.01 -6.22 -4.22
CA PRO A 218 33.96 -6.21 -5.31
C PRO A 218 33.65 -7.34 -6.29
N ARG A 219 33.87 -7.10 -7.57
CA ARG A 219 33.84 -8.20 -8.55
C ARG A 219 35.00 -9.14 -8.22
N VAL A 220 34.67 -10.41 -8.06
CA VAL A 220 35.64 -11.46 -7.75
C VAL A 220 35.95 -12.19 -9.04
N SER A 221 37.24 -12.34 -9.34
CA SER A 221 37.72 -13.13 -10.49
C SER A 221 37.51 -14.62 -10.27
N MET A 222 37.57 -15.43 -11.33
CA MET A 222 37.50 -16.88 -11.20
C MET A 222 38.60 -17.45 -10.31
N ASN A 223 39.83 -16.95 -10.41
CA ASN A 223 40.95 -17.38 -9.56
C ASN A 223 40.68 -17.09 -8.07
N GLU A 224 40.06 -15.98 -7.77
CA GLU A 224 39.66 -15.67 -6.39
C GLU A 224 38.51 -16.54 -5.92
N MET A 225 37.57 -16.89 -6.79
CA MET A 225 36.52 -17.86 -6.46
C MET A 225 37.14 -19.25 -6.19
N GLU A 226 38.12 -19.68 -6.99
CA GLU A 226 38.87 -20.91 -6.76
C GLU A 226 39.61 -20.93 -5.42
N SER A 227 39.94 -19.76 -4.89
CA SER A 227 40.51 -19.61 -3.54
C SER A 227 39.46 -19.51 -2.44
N GLY A 228 38.20 -19.80 -2.73
CA GLY A 228 37.11 -19.84 -1.74
C GLY A 228 36.39 -18.51 -1.51
N LYS A 229 36.55 -17.50 -2.36
CA LYS A 229 35.81 -16.24 -2.25
C LYS A 229 34.48 -16.31 -3.01
N SER A 230 33.51 -15.51 -2.59
CA SER A 230 32.23 -15.37 -3.29
C SER A 230 31.53 -16.74 -3.52
N CYS A 231 31.11 -17.05 -4.74
CA CYS A 231 30.47 -18.34 -5.05
C CYS A 231 31.34 -19.53 -4.70
N GLY A 232 32.66 -19.39 -4.81
CA GLY A 232 33.64 -20.44 -4.45
C GLY A 232 33.68 -20.80 -2.95
N ALA A 233 33.07 -20.00 -2.09
CA ALA A 233 32.95 -20.33 -0.66
C ALA A 233 32.09 -21.58 -0.40
N CYS A 234 31.23 -21.97 -1.36
CA CYS A 234 30.39 -23.15 -1.27
C CYS A 234 30.48 -24.03 -2.53
N HIS A 235 30.81 -23.45 -3.68
CA HIS A 235 31.01 -24.20 -4.93
C HIS A 235 32.46 -24.73 -5.00
N ASP A 236 32.77 -25.66 -4.09
CA ASP A 236 34.10 -26.16 -3.75
C ASP A 236 34.25 -27.66 -4.01
N ASP A 237 33.25 -28.31 -4.61
CA ASP A 237 33.11 -29.75 -4.86
C ASP A 237 32.70 -30.58 -3.62
N TYR A 238 32.60 -29.95 -2.45
CA TYR A 238 32.09 -30.61 -1.22
C TYR A 238 30.66 -30.12 -0.91
N THR A 239 30.50 -28.83 -0.81
CA THR A 239 29.22 -28.20 -0.45
C THR A 239 28.28 -28.15 -1.62
N ALA A 240 28.81 -27.81 -2.80
CA ALA A 240 28.11 -27.76 -4.07
C ALA A 240 29.08 -28.11 -5.21
N PHE A 241 28.54 -28.24 -6.44
CA PHE A 241 29.37 -28.48 -7.61
C PHE A 241 30.50 -27.46 -7.75
N THR A 242 31.65 -27.91 -8.23
CA THR A 242 32.84 -27.05 -8.35
C THR A 242 32.69 -26.00 -9.43
N ILE A 243 33.28 -24.82 -9.19
CA ILE A 243 33.40 -23.74 -10.18
C ILE A 243 34.44 -24.01 -11.26
N ARG A 244 35.30 -25.03 -11.09
CA ARG A 244 36.38 -25.37 -12.03
C ARG A 244 35.90 -26.09 -13.26
N GLU A 245 34.72 -26.64 -13.21
CA GLU A 245 34.12 -27.43 -14.27
C GLU A 245 32.71 -26.96 -14.60
N ASN A 246 32.18 -27.32 -15.77
CA ASN A 246 30.81 -27.02 -16.15
C ASN A 246 30.47 -25.53 -16.18
N CYS A 247 31.26 -24.72 -16.85
CA CYS A 247 31.12 -23.27 -16.96
C CYS A 247 29.68 -22.83 -17.32
N VAL A 248 29.00 -23.61 -18.17
CA VAL A 248 27.62 -23.37 -18.62
C VAL A 248 26.57 -23.51 -17.52
N ARG A 249 26.91 -24.02 -16.34
CA ARG A 249 25.99 -24.02 -15.20
C ARG A 249 25.77 -22.61 -14.62
N CYS A 250 26.73 -21.73 -14.81
CA CYS A 250 26.68 -20.35 -14.33
C CYS A 250 26.61 -19.37 -15.49
N HIS A 251 27.45 -19.57 -16.52
CA HIS A 251 27.55 -18.66 -17.65
C HIS A 251 26.60 -19.06 -18.79
N ASP A 252 25.78 -18.12 -19.20
CA ASP A 252 24.93 -18.26 -20.39
C ASP A 252 25.76 -17.90 -21.65
N MET A 253 26.36 -18.95 -22.23
CA MET A 253 27.28 -18.86 -23.38
C MET A 253 26.61 -19.30 -24.66
#